data_ff982aa65e75840fbe97a7e029e5547a
#
_entry.id   ff982aa65e75840fbe97a7e029e5547a
#
_cell.length_a   1.000
_cell.length_b   1.000
_cell.length_c   1.000
_cell.angle_alpha   90.00
_cell.angle_beta   90.00
_cell.angle_gamma   90.00
#
_symmetry.space_group_name_H-M   'P 1'
#
loop_
_entity.id
_entity.type
_entity.pdbx_description
1 polymer ?
#
loop_
_entity_poly.entity_id
_entity_poly.type
_entity_poly.pdbx_seq_one_letter_code
_entity_poly.pdbx_strand_id
1 'polypeptide(L)'
;MTRRSPLPVRFGLPRVLLSVAALAGAAGCASLDSPGEGGPAAEAPAYRVGDRWVYRATDGFYAPVQWEETREIVAITAEGAAVRVTQKGPAVDNTRTERWAAPGRVLAGALFDEETRRFATPLKRYEFPLAPGKTWNQWVDNYNEATKKDGQINRYVRVGGWEKVTTPAGTYDAIRLRVLMRLDDDEFWRWPTECNYLIAYAPAVRGIVREEKEAQYREKGSPVDGIAAIRSQHAVLELVSFTPGQP
;
A
#
# COMPACT_ATOMS: atom_id res chain seq x y z
N MET A 1 -26.70 -91.15 5.00
CA MET A 1 -25.68 -90.07 4.87
C MET A 1 -26.33 -88.85 4.20
N THR A 2 -26.84 -87.96 4.99
CA THR A 2 -27.59 -86.79 4.52
C THR A 2 -26.86 -85.55 5.03
N ARG A 3 -26.20 -84.79 4.14
CA ARG A 3 -25.59 -83.49 4.44
C ARG A 3 -26.64 -82.40 4.47
N ARG A 4 -26.82 -81.76 5.62
CA ARG A 4 -27.57 -80.54 5.76
C ARG A 4 -26.65 -79.32 5.51
N SER A 5 -27.06 -78.51 4.56
CA SER A 5 -26.45 -77.19 4.30
C SER A 5 -26.97 -76.15 5.29
N PRO A 6 -26.14 -75.24 5.83
CA PRO A 6 -26.63 -74.13 6.63
C PRO A 6 -27.03 -72.91 5.77
N LEU A 7 -28.12 -72.27 6.18
CA LEU A 7 -28.66 -71.03 5.63
C LEU A 7 -27.75 -69.84 5.94
N PRO A 8 -27.65 -68.83 5.05
CA PRO A 8 -26.88 -67.62 5.33
C PRO A 8 -27.71 -66.63 6.14
N VAL A 9 -27.13 -66.18 7.24
CA VAL A 9 -27.62 -65.06 8.07
C VAL A 9 -27.34 -63.74 7.35
N ARG A 10 -28.39 -63.02 7.02
CA ARG A 10 -28.28 -61.64 6.49
C ARG A 10 -28.13 -60.65 7.66
N PHE A 11 -26.93 -60.08 7.84
CA PHE A 11 -26.73 -58.90 8.66
C PHE A 11 -27.07 -57.67 7.88
N GLY A 12 -28.14 -56.97 8.30
CA GLY A 12 -28.47 -55.64 7.80
C GLY A 12 -27.57 -54.61 8.47
N LEU A 13 -26.71 -53.92 7.68
CA LEU A 13 -25.98 -52.75 8.14
C LEU A 13 -26.87 -51.50 8.01
N PRO A 14 -26.97 -50.67 9.04
CA PRO A 14 -27.62 -49.37 8.91
C PRO A 14 -26.77 -48.44 8.05
N ARG A 15 -27.40 -47.88 7.02
CA ARG A 15 -26.82 -46.82 6.21
C ARG A 15 -26.79 -45.53 7.04
N VAL A 16 -25.63 -45.21 7.63
CA VAL A 16 -25.34 -43.87 8.15
C VAL A 16 -25.06 -43.00 6.96
N LEU A 17 -25.99 -42.11 6.62
CA LEU A 17 -25.80 -41.02 5.67
C LEU A 17 -24.91 -39.97 6.35
N LEU A 18 -23.60 -40.01 6.06
CA LEU A 18 -22.67 -38.94 6.38
C LEU A 18 -22.87 -37.81 5.36
N SER A 19 -23.60 -36.77 5.75
CA SER A 19 -23.68 -35.53 4.99
C SER A 19 -22.38 -34.76 5.20
N VAL A 20 -21.46 -34.90 4.26
CA VAL A 20 -20.27 -34.04 4.20
C VAL A 20 -20.68 -32.69 3.63
N ALA A 21 -20.88 -31.70 4.53
CA ALA A 21 -21.01 -30.30 4.15
C ALA A 21 -19.63 -29.82 3.68
N ALA A 22 -19.43 -29.78 2.36
CA ALA A 22 -18.28 -29.12 1.76
C ALA A 22 -18.41 -27.61 1.96
N LEU A 23 -17.74 -27.05 2.98
CA LEU A 23 -17.44 -25.63 3.02
C LEU A 23 -16.42 -25.35 1.91
N ALA A 24 -16.91 -24.97 0.75
CA ALA A 24 -16.11 -24.33 -0.27
C ALA A 24 -15.71 -22.95 0.26
N GLY A 25 -14.54 -22.86 0.89
CA GLY A 25 -13.89 -21.61 1.17
C GLY A 25 -13.58 -20.94 -0.17
N ALA A 26 -14.40 -19.99 -0.57
CA ALA A 26 -14.06 -19.06 -1.64
C ALA A 26 -12.88 -18.21 -1.16
N ALA A 27 -11.65 -18.69 -1.37
CA ALA A 27 -10.47 -17.84 -1.42
C ALA A 27 -10.64 -16.96 -2.67
N GLY A 28 -11.42 -15.90 -2.52
CA GLY A 28 -11.51 -14.85 -3.53
C GLY A 28 -10.14 -14.22 -3.61
N CYS A 29 -9.40 -14.49 -4.69
CA CYS A 29 -8.37 -13.59 -5.14
C CYS A 29 -9.08 -12.24 -5.34
N ALA A 30 -8.89 -11.30 -4.41
CA ALA A 30 -9.35 -9.93 -4.60
C ALA A 30 -8.59 -9.40 -5.81
N SER A 31 -9.23 -9.39 -6.97
CA SER A 31 -8.65 -8.80 -8.15
C SER A 31 -8.45 -7.31 -7.85
N LEU A 32 -7.26 -6.79 -8.19
CA LEU A 32 -6.90 -5.39 -8.03
C LEU A 32 -7.86 -4.43 -8.75
N ASP A 33 -8.70 -4.97 -9.61
CA ASP A 33 -9.71 -4.26 -10.42
C ASP A 33 -11.14 -4.41 -9.88
N SER A 34 -11.37 -5.14 -8.76
CA SER A 34 -12.69 -5.13 -8.16
C SER A 34 -12.95 -3.72 -7.64
N PRO A 35 -13.93 -3.00 -8.19
CA PRO A 35 -14.40 -1.79 -7.54
C PRO A 35 -14.88 -2.23 -6.14
N GLY A 36 -14.25 -1.72 -5.08
CA GLY A 36 -14.80 -1.87 -3.75
C GLY A 36 -16.23 -1.34 -3.72
N GLU A 37 -16.95 -1.59 -2.65
CA GLU A 37 -18.30 -1.03 -2.50
C GLU A 37 -18.24 0.48 -2.71
N GLY A 38 -19.19 1.01 -3.46
CA GLY A 38 -19.40 2.44 -3.55
C GLY A 38 -19.60 3.02 -2.15
N GLY A 39 -19.49 4.32 -2.00
CA GLY A 39 -19.67 4.94 -0.69
C GLY A 39 -19.45 6.45 -0.77
N PRO A 40 -19.57 7.16 0.37
CA PRO A 40 -19.35 8.58 0.41
C PRO A 40 -17.90 8.93 0.06
N ALA A 41 -17.66 10.14 -0.39
CA ALA A 41 -16.31 10.65 -0.54
C ALA A 41 -15.64 10.84 0.83
N ALA A 42 -14.36 10.53 0.93
CA ALA A 42 -13.57 10.88 2.11
C ALA A 42 -13.05 12.31 1.98
N GLU A 43 -13.42 13.16 2.93
CA GLU A 43 -13.02 14.56 2.95
C GLU A 43 -11.55 14.74 3.37
N ALA A 44 -11.01 15.93 3.08
CA ALA A 44 -9.65 16.28 3.49
C ALA A 44 -9.55 16.30 5.02
N PRO A 45 -8.51 15.70 5.61
CA PRO A 45 -8.33 15.68 7.04
C PRO A 45 -7.93 17.08 7.56
N ALA A 46 -8.42 17.43 8.74
CA ALA A 46 -7.88 18.53 9.52
C ALA A 46 -6.70 17.99 10.38
N TYR A 47 -5.49 18.16 9.91
CA TYR A 47 -4.29 17.79 10.65
C TYR A 47 -4.06 18.68 11.87
N ARG A 48 -3.39 18.13 12.89
CA ARG A 48 -3.00 18.85 14.10
C ARG A 48 -1.54 18.58 14.41
N VAL A 49 -0.87 19.54 15.02
CA VAL A 49 0.49 19.33 15.54
C VAL A 49 0.42 18.24 16.60
N GLY A 50 1.32 17.25 16.52
CA GLY A 50 1.30 16.06 17.37
C GLY A 50 0.46 14.90 16.80
N ASP A 51 -0.27 15.05 15.67
CA ASP A 51 -0.82 13.88 14.98
C ASP A 51 0.34 12.93 14.66
N ARG A 52 0.29 11.70 15.20
CA ARG A 52 1.39 10.75 15.09
C ARG A 52 0.88 9.37 14.72
N TRP A 53 1.46 8.84 13.65
CA TRP A 53 1.21 7.48 13.14
C TRP A 53 2.46 6.65 13.34
N VAL A 54 2.29 5.43 13.82
CA VAL A 54 3.34 4.42 13.92
C VAL A 54 2.97 3.24 13.05
N TYR A 55 3.87 2.85 12.17
CA TYR A 55 3.71 1.73 11.25
C TYR A 55 4.75 0.66 11.53
N ARG A 56 4.35 -0.60 11.42
CA ARG A 56 5.27 -1.70 11.17
C ARG A 56 5.50 -1.76 9.65
N ALA A 57 6.75 -1.77 9.25
CA ALA A 57 7.14 -1.80 7.86
C ALA A 57 8.06 -3.00 7.56
N THR A 58 7.93 -3.55 6.35
CA THR A 58 8.79 -4.61 5.83
C THR A 58 9.11 -4.30 4.38
N ASP A 59 10.31 -4.65 3.89
CA ASP A 59 10.66 -4.62 2.47
C ASP A 59 11.55 -5.80 2.11
N GLY A 60 11.28 -6.43 0.97
CA GLY A 60 12.02 -7.55 0.42
C GLY A 60 11.15 -8.78 0.13
N PHE A 61 11.71 -9.73 -0.62
CA PHE A 61 10.99 -10.89 -1.15
C PHE A 61 11.21 -12.18 -0.36
N TYR A 62 12.44 -12.48 0.07
CA TYR A 62 12.79 -13.75 0.72
C TYR A 62 13.17 -13.60 2.19
N ALA A 63 13.87 -12.50 2.52
CA ALA A 63 14.30 -12.17 3.87
C ALA A 63 14.02 -10.67 4.08
N PRO A 64 12.75 -10.27 4.28
CA PRO A 64 12.41 -8.87 4.33
C PRO A 64 13.05 -8.17 5.51
N VAL A 65 13.62 -7.00 5.24
CA VAL A 65 14.05 -6.06 6.27
C VAL A 65 12.82 -5.54 6.98
N GLN A 66 12.91 -5.34 8.28
CA GLN A 66 11.81 -4.85 9.11
C GLN A 66 12.23 -3.60 9.86
N TRP A 67 11.31 -2.63 9.97
CA TRP A 67 11.51 -1.42 10.77
C TRP A 67 10.18 -0.89 11.28
N GLU A 68 10.25 0.00 12.24
CA GLU A 68 9.14 0.87 12.65
C GLU A 68 9.29 2.20 11.92
N GLU A 69 8.21 2.67 11.29
CA GLU A 69 8.14 4.00 10.71
C GLU A 69 7.18 4.87 11.53
N THR A 70 7.69 5.95 12.08
CA THR A 70 6.86 6.96 12.75
C THR A 70 6.74 8.19 11.84
N ARG A 71 5.51 8.66 11.64
CA ARG A 71 5.20 9.95 10.99
C ARG A 71 4.54 10.85 12.01
N GLU A 72 5.05 12.08 12.19
CA GLU A 72 4.55 13.03 13.17
C GLU A 72 4.45 14.43 12.56
N ILE A 73 3.30 15.08 12.71
CA ILE A 73 3.14 16.49 12.38
C ILE A 73 3.81 17.33 13.47
N VAL A 74 4.95 17.90 13.15
CA VAL A 74 5.77 18.67 14.12
C VAL A 74 5.49 20.16 14.07
N ALA A 75 4.95 20.68 12.96
CA ALA A 75 4.55 22.07 12.83
C ALA A 75 3.47 22.23 11.77
N ILE A 76 2.60 23.23 11.94
CA ILE A 76 1.64 23.70 10.95
C ILE A 76 1.76 25.22 10.89
N THR A 77 1.99 25.76 9.70
CA THR A 77 2.09 27.20 9.43
C THR A 77 1.16 27.59 8.26
N ALA A 78 1.15 28.86 7.88
CA ALA A 78 0.43 29.31 6.71
C ALA A 78 0.97 28.68 5.40
N GLU A 79 2.25 28.26 5.37
CA GLU A 79 2.89 27.62 4.21
C GLU A 79 2.65 26.10 4.17
N GLY A 80 2.03 25.53 5.21
CA GLY A 80 1.71 24.10 5.29
C GLY A 80 2.21 23.41 6.54
N ALA A 81 2.37 22.08 6.45
CA ALA A 81 2.78 21.25 7.56
C ALA A 81 4.20 20.69 7.37
N ALA A 82 4.98 20.64 8.44
CA ALA A 82 6.21 19.87 8.54
C ALA A 82 5.93 18.53 9.22
N VAL A 83 6.34 17.45 8.57
CA VAL A 83 6.12 16.08 9.02
C VAL A 83 7.47 15.39 9.22
N ARG A 84 7.78 15.04 10.46
CA ARG A 84 8.95 14.22 10.76
C ARG A 84 8.62 12.76 10.46
N VAL A 85 9.47 12.12 9.66
CA VAL A 85 9.40 10.69 9.38
C VAL A 85 10.66 10.05 9.94
N THR A 86 10.50 9.11 10.86
CA THR A 86 11.60 8.37 11.49
C THR A 86 11.41 6.89 11.22
N GLN A 87 12.46 6.24 10.78
CA GLN A 87 12.50 4.80 10.51
C GLN A 87 13.57 4.17 11.37
N LYS A 88 13.21 3.16 12.16
CA LYS A 88 14.07 2.49 13.12
C LYS A 88 13.92 0.97 13.02
N GLY A 89 15.03 0.29 12.77
CA GLY A 89 15.10 -1.18 12.71
C GLY A 89 16.54 -1.67 12.72
N PRO A 90 16.77 -2.99 12.69
CA PRO A 90 18.13 -3.55 12.76
C PRO A 90 19.04 -3.09 11.62
N ALA A 91 18.47 -2.84 10.43
CA ALA A 91 19.20 -2.42 9.23
C ALA A 91 18.76 -1.04 8.71
N VAL A 92 17.87 -0.35 9.43
CA VAL A 92 17.32 0.95 9.01
C VAL A 92 17.38 1.91 10.19
N ASP A 93 18.04 3.04 10.00
CA ASP A 93 18.07 4.17 10.94
C ASP A 93 18.11 5.47 10.14
N ASN A 94 16.93 6.04 9.91
CA ASN A 94 16.79 7.24 9.11
C ASN A 94 15.75 8.19 9.72
N THR A 95 16.02 9.49 9.59
CA THR A 95 15.06 10.54 9.94
C THR A 95 15.09 11.62 8.87
N ARG A 96 13.91 11.97 8.35
CA ARG A 96 13.75 13.05 7.38
C ARG A 96 12.55 13.92 7.75
N THR A 97 12.48 15.09 7.14
CA THR A 97 11.33 15.98 7.25
C THR A 97 10.67 16.12 5.89
N GLU A 98 9.41 15.75 5.81
CA GLU A 98 8.55 16.05 4.67
C GLU A 98 7.88 17.42 4.85
N ARG A 99 7.57 18.09 3.76
CA ARG A 99 6.83 19.34 3.74
C ARG A 99 5.56 19.16 2.93
N TRP A 100 4.41 19.42 3.55
CA TRP A 100 3.10 19.32 2.91
C TRP A 100 2.46 20.70 2.82
N ALA A 101 2.14 21.16 1.59
CA ALA A 101 1.46 22.45 1.38
C ALA A 101 0.03 22.43 1.91
N ALA A 102 -0.65 21.29 1.85
CA ALA A 102 -2.01 21.07 2.29
C ALA A 102 -2.24 19.55 2.44
N PRO A 103 -3.36 19.09 2.99
CA PRO A 103 -3.73 17.68 2.97
C PRO A 103 -3.64 17.10 1.56
N GLY A 104 -2.81 16.07 1.40
CA GLY A 104 -2.58 15.43 0.11
C GLY A 104 -1.67 16.18 -0.88
N ARG A 105 -1.09 17.32 -0.52
CA ARG A 105 -0.22 18.13 -1.37
C ARG A 105 1.19 18.18 -0.78
N VAL A 106 2.15 17.57 -1.42
CA VAL A 106 3.53 17.43 -0.92
C VAL A 106 4.48 18.36 -1.67
N LEU A 107 5.22 19.19 -0.94
CA LEU A 107 6.29 20.05 -1.47
C LEU A 107 7.64 19.35 -1.47
N ALA A 108 7.91 18.56 -0.43
CA ALA A 108 9.11 17.73 -0.34
C ALA A 108 8.81 16.47 0.47
N GLY A 109 9.31 15.32 0.02
CA GLY A 109 9.12 14.04 0.68
C GLY A 109 9.60 12.87 -0.15
N ALA A 110 9.63 11.69 0.47
CA ALA A 110 10.00 10.46 -0.21
C ALA A 110 8.77 9.86 -0.93
N LEU A 111 9.01 9.30 -2.11
CA LEU A 111 8.02 8.56 -2.90
C LEU A 111 8.42 7.11 -3.09
N PHE A 112 9.71 6.89 -3.30
CA PHE A 112 10.34 5.61 -3.53
C PHE A 112 11.57 5.54 -2.63
N ASP A 113 11.74 4.46 -1.93
CA ASP A 113 12.80 4.28 -0.92
C ASP A 113 12.92 5.49 0.02
N GLU A 114 14.16 5.84 0.37
CA GLU A 114 14.49 6.96 1.25
C GLU A 114 14.76 8.27 0.49
N GLU A 115 14.59 8.27 -0.82
CA GLU A 115 14.94 9.40 -1.69
C GLU A 115 14.00 10.58 -1.47
N THR A 116 14.44 11.57 -0.75
CA THR A 116 13.70 12.84 -0.62
C THR A 116 13.77 13.61 -1.93
N ARG A 117 12.60 14.02 -2.41
CA ARG A 117 12.42 14.84 -3.60
C ARG A 117 11.76 16.15 -3.25
N ARG A 118 12.19 17.25 -3.88
CA ARG A 118 11.54 18.56 -3.84
C ARG A 118 10.78 18.75 -5.14
N PHE A 119 9.50 19.07 -5.05
CA PHE A 119 8.61 19.20 -6.20
C PHE A 119 8.47 20.65 -6.61
N ALA A 120 8.61 20.95 -7.91
CA ALA A 120 8.43 22.31 -8.45
C ALA A 120 7.02 22.84 -8.26
N THR A 121 6.03 21.95 -8.35
CA THR A 121 4.65 22.19 -7.95
C THR A 121 4.23 21.12 -6.95
N PRO A 122 3.34 21.39 -5.98
CA PRO A 122 2.97 20.38 -4.99
C PRO A 122 2.50 19.08 -5.63
N LEU A 123 3.17 17.98 -5.28
CA LEU A 123 2.74 16.65 -5.73
C LEU A 123 1.36 16.35 -5.15
N LYS A 124 0.42 15.96 -6.01
CA LYS A 124 -0.90 15.49 -5.63
C LYS A 124 -0.83 14.05 -5.10
N ARG A 125 -0.34 13.88 -3.85
CA ARG A 125 -0.35 12.57 -3.18
C ARG A 125 -1.78 12.06 -3.06
N TYR A 126 -2.69 12.95 -2.63
CA TYR A 126 -4.14 12.77 -2.63
C TYR A 126 -4.83 13.99 -3.22
N GLU A 127 -5.95 13.79 -3.87
CA GLU A 127 -6.80 14.86 -4.39
C GLU A 127 -8.18 14.78 -3.76
N PHE A 128 -8.28 15.33 -2.56
CA PHE A 128 -9.53 15.35 -1.79
C PHE A 128 -10.63 16.19 -2.47
N PRO A 129 -11.92 15.83 -2.27
CA PRO A 129 -12.39 14.63 -1.58
C PRO A 129 -12.06 13.37 -2.39
N LEU A 130 -11.79 12.24 -1.68
CA LEU A 130 -11.54 10.95 -2.30
C LEU A 130 -12.87 10.25 -2.56
N ALA A 131 -13.39 10.38 -3.76
CA ALA A 131 -14.64 9.74 -4.17
C ALA A 131 -14.35 8.45 -4.97
N PRO A 132 -15.07 7.34 -4.73
CA PRO A 132 -14.94 6.13 -5.55
C PRO A 132 -15.03 6.42 -7.04
N GLY A 133 -14.11 5.89 -7.82
CA GLY A 133 -14.01 6.12 -9.27
C GLY A 133 -13.22 7.35 -9.68
N LYS A 134 -12.92 8.30 -8.76
CA LYS A 134 -12.10 9.48 -9.08
C LYS A 134 -10.70 9.08 -9.51
N THR A 135 -10.17 9.79 -10.49
CA THR A 135 -8.81 9.61 -10.99
C THR A 135 -8.11 10.96 -11.17
N TRP A 136 -6.80 10.95 -11.07
CA TRP A 136 -5.96 12.07 -11.50
C TRP A 136 -4.63 11.58 -12.01
N ASN A 137 -4.03 12.35 -12.89
CA ASN A 137 -2.69 12.14 -13.41
C ASN A 137 -1.89 13.44 -13.26
N GLN A 138 -0.64 13.32 -12.88
CA GLN A 138 0.26 14.46 -12.74
C GLN A 138 1.64 14.12 -13.27
N TRP A 139 2.13 14.95 -14.18
CA TRP A 139 3.54 15.09 -14.44
C TRP A 139 4.07 16.19 -13.53
N VAL A 140 5.13 15.92 -12.81
CA VAL A 140 5.71 16.89 -11.87
C VAL A 140 7.22 16.89 -11.95
N ASP A 141 7.78 18.08 -12.17
CA ASP A 141 9.21 18.31 -12.12
C ASP A 141 9.66 18.27 -10.67
N ASN A 142 10.81 17.66 -10.43
CA ASN A 142 11.37 17.50 -9.11
C ASN A 142 12.89 17.53 -9.13
N TYR A 143 13.47 17.81 -7.97
CA TYR A 143 14.89 17.64 -7.69
C TYR A 143 15.04 16.49 -6.69
N ASN A 144 15.79 15.45 -7.06
CA ASN A 144 16.13 14.34 -6.18
C ASN A 144 17.37 14.67 -5.33
N GLU A 145 17.19 14.76 -4.02
CA GLU A 145 18.27 15.16 -3.10
C GLU A 145 19.35 14.08 -2.95
N ALA A 146 19.03 12.82 -3.16
CA ALA A 146 20.01 11.72 -3.08
C ALA A 146 20.94 11.70 -4.29
N THR A 147 20.38 11.78 -5.50
CA THR A 147 21.15 11.73 -6.76
C THR A 147 21.66 13.08 -7.23
N LYS A 148 21.16 14.20 -6.64
CA LYS A 148 21.46 15.59 -7.03
C LYS A 148 21.07 15.90 -8.46
N LYS A 149 19.98 15.30 -8.95
CA LYS A 149 19.51 15.47 -10.32
C LYS A 149 18.11 16.07 -10.35
N ASP A 150 17.88 16.93 -11.33
CA ASP A 150 16.52 17.31 -11.73
C ASP A 150 15.91 16.20 -12.58
N GLY A 151 14.61 16.05 -12.49
CA GLY A 151 13.87 15.07 -13.27
C GLY A 151 12.37 15.33 -13.26
N GLN A 152 11.64 14.47 -13.94
CA GLN A 152 10.19 14.55 -14.03
C GLN A 152 9.57 13.17 -13.79
N ILE A 153 8.70 13.06 -12.81
CA ILE A 153 7.94 11.83 -12.55
C ILE A 153 6.52 11.95 -13.08
N ASN A 154 5.95 10.82 -13.48
CA ASN A 154 4.52 10.71 -13.74
C ASN A 154 3.84 9.90 -12.64
N ARG A 155 2.72 10.39 -12.13
CA ARG A 155 1.94 9.70 -11.11
C ARG A 155 0.45 9.72 -11.45
N TYR A 156 -0.10 8.54 -11.72
CA TYR A 156 -1.52 8.30 -11.92
C TYR A 156 -2.11 7.66 -10.67
N VAL A 157 -3.28 8.12 -10.25
CA VAL A 157 -4.00 7.56 -9.11
C VAL A 157 -5.45 7.30 -9.49
N ARG A 158 -5.97 6.17 -9.04
CA ARG A 158 -7.38 5.82 -9.09
C ARG A 158 -7.88 5.52 -7.69
N VAL A 159 -8.98 6.15 -7.31
CA VAL A 159 -9.71 5.86 -6.08
C VAL A 159 -10.63 4.66 -6.35
N GLY A 160 -10.49 3.62 -5.55
CA GLY A 160 -11.36 2.45 -5.53
C GLY A 160 -12.59 2.68 -4.64
N GLY A 161 -13.15 1.60 -4.11
CA GLY A 161 -14.24 1.66 -3.14
C GLY A 161 -13.76 1.56 -1.70
N TRP A 162 -14.73 1.48 -0.81
CA TRP A 162 -14.52 1.25 0.61
C TRP A 162 -14.33 -0.23 0.92
N GLU A 163 -13.51 -0.51 1.91
CA GLU A 163 -13.26 -1.84 2.42
C GLU A 163 -12.93 -1.78 3.92
N LYS A 164 -13.13 -2.90 4.62
CA LYS A 164 -12.64 -3.06 5.99
C LYS A 164 -11.22 -3.58 5.98
N VAL A 165 -10.31 -2.83 6.61
CA VAL A 165 -8.90 -3.19 6.73
C VAL A 165 -8.55 -3.43 8.19
N THR A 166 -8.04 -4.61 8.49
CA THR A 166 -7.56 -4.96 9.82
C THR A 166 -6.04 -4.82 9.89
N THR A 167 -5.55 -4.10 10.88
CA THR A 167 -4.14 -3.85 11.16
C THR A 167 -3.88 -4.11 12.65
N PRO A 168 -2.63 -4.08 13.13
CA PRO A 168 -2.35 -4.15 14.57
C PRO A 168 -3.04 -3.06 15.40
N ALA A 169 -3.34 -1.90 14.81
CA ALA A 169 -4.06 -0.81 15.47
C ALA A 169 -5.58 -1.02 15.59
N GLY A 170 -6.14 -2.00 14.86
CA GLY A 170 -7.57 -2.27 14.83
C GLY A 170 -8.14 -2.44 13.42
N THR A 171 -9.47 -2.46 13.33
CA THR A 171 -10.19 -2.57 12.05
C THR A 171 -10.81 -1.22 11.68
N TYR A 172 -10.58 -0.79 10.44
CA TYR A 172 -10.98 0.51 9.93
C TYR A 172 -11.78 0.38 8.63
N ASP A 173 -12.77 1.24 8.46
CA ASP A 173 -13.35 1.50 7.13
C ASP A 173 -12.35 2.40 6.38
N ALA A 174 -11.82 1.90 5.29
CA ALA A 174 -10.79 2.57 4.51
C ALA A 174 -11.20 2.65 3.04
N ILE A 175 -10.86 3.75 2.39
CA ILE A 175 -11.00 3.90 0.94
C ILE A 175 -9.70 3.47 0.27
N ARG A 176 -9.83 2.62 -0.75
CA ARG A 176 -8.69 2.09 -1.49
C ARG A 176 -8.22 3.09 -2.54
N LEU A 177 -6.90 3.23 -2.70
CA LEU A 177 -6.29 3.94 -3.83
C LEU A 177 -5.28 3.02 -4.52
N ARG A 178 -5.27 3.04 -5.84
CA ARG A 178 -4.20 2.46 -6.64
C ARG A 178 -3.37 3.58 -7.25
N VAL A 179 -2.06 3.48 -7.10
CA VAL A 179 -1.09 4.43 -7.64
C VAL A 179 -0.21 3.71 -8.65
N LEU A 180 -0.15 4.24 -9.85
CA LEU A 180 0.85 3.88 -10.85
C LEU A 180 1.79 5.06 -11.00
N MET A 181 3.09 4.83 -10.87
CA MET A 181 4.07 5.89 -10.95
C MET A 181 5.26 5.44 -11.79
N ARG A 182 5.76 6.35 -12.62
CA ARG A 182 6.99 6.18 -13.35
C ARG A 182 8.00 7.19 -12.82
N LEU A 183 9.15 6.69 -12.38
CA LEU A 183 10.24 7.51 -11.88
C LEU A 183 11.06 8.10 -13.03
N ASP A 184 11.98 8.98 -12.69
CA ASP A 184 12.93 9.67 -13.56
C ASP A 184 14.37 9.11 -13.41
N ASP A 185 14.47 7.82 -13.15
CA ASP A 185 15.69 7.11 -12.81
C ASP A 185 16.16 6.19 -13.94
N ASP A 186 15.82 6.53 -15.21
CA ASP A 186 16.32 5.80 -16.35
C ASP A 186 17.83 6.03 -16.55
N GLU A 187 18.50 4.96 -17.00
CA GLU A 187 19.93 4.95 -17.26
C GLU A 187 20.17 4.34 -18.66
N PHE A 188 21.40 4.43 -19.16
CA PHE A 188 21.74 3.87 -20.48
C PHE A 188 21.45 2.36 -20.58
N TRP A 189 21.44 1.64 -19.46
CA TRP A 189 21.26 0.19 -19.37
C TRP A 189 19.88 -0.23 -18.89
N ARG A 190 19.06 0.66 -18.30
CA ARG A 190 17.69 0.32 -17.80
C ARG A 190 16.65 1.38 -18.12
N TRP A 191 15.40 0.92 -18.22
CA TRP A 191 14.22 1.77 -18.30
C TRP A 191 13.88 2.33 -16.92
N PRO A 192 13.09 3.41 -16.85
CA PRO A 192 12.61 3.96 -15.58
C PRO A 192 11.91 2.92 -14.72
N THR A 193 12.04 3.07 -13.42
CA THR A 193 11.29 2.27 -12.44
C THR A 193 9.80 2.58 -12.55
N GLU A 194 9.01 1.51 -12.63
CA GLU A 194 7.55 1.52 -12.59
C GLU A 194 7.08 1.05 -11.22
N CYS A 195 6.33 1.90 -10.52
CA CYS A 195 5.77 1.63 -9.20
C CYS A 195 4.27 1.34 -9.31
N ASN A 196 3.80 0.37 -8.56
CA ASN A 196 2.40 0.02 -8.40
C ASN A 196 2.09 -0.11 -6.91
N TYR A 197 1.41 0.89 -6.34
CA TYR A 197 1.12 0.95 -4.91
C TYR A 197 -0.37 0.79 -4.65
N LEU A 198 -0.69 0.08 -3.60
CA LEU A 198 -2.04 -0.03 -3.04
C LEU A 198 -2.07 0.64 -1.68
N ILE A 199 -2.97 1.59 -1.51
CA ILE A 199 -3.11 2.38 -0.31
C ILE A 199 -4.52 2.20 0.24
N ALA A 200 -4.64 1.91 1.53
CA ALA A 200 -5.87 1.97 2.27
C ALA A 200 -5.84 3.21 3.17
N TYR A 201 -6.64 4.22 2.83
CA TYR A 201 -6.75 5.47 3.57
C TYR A 201 -7.99 5.44 4.46
N ALA A 202 -7.83 5.69 5.76
CA ALA A 202 -8.93 5.74 6.72
C ALA A 202 -9.09 7.15 7.32
N PRO A 203 -10.24 7.82 7.11
CA PRO A 203 -10.53 9.12 7.70
C PRO A 203 -10.45 9.15 9.21
N ALA A 204 -10.82 8.05 9.87
CA ALA A 204 -10.79 7.92 11.33
C ALA A 204 -9.40 8.17 11.95
N VAL A 205 -8.34 7.85 11.20
CA VAL A 205 -6.95 8.11 11.61
C VAL A 205 -6.30 9.22 10.77
N ARG A 206 -7.05 9.92 9.93
CA ARG A 206 -6.55 11.00 9.05
C ARG A 206 -5.39 10.59 8.15
N GLY A 207 -5.24 9.30 7.87
CA GLY A 207 -4.05 8.77 7.22
C GLY A 207 -4.24 7.37 6.66
N ILE A 208 -3.14 6.80 6.20
CA ILE A 208 -3.12 5.43 5.71
C ILE A 208 -3.16 4.45 6.89
N VAL A 209 -3.86 3.33 6.71
CA VAL A 209 -3.82 2.20 7.65
C VAL A 209 -3.01 1.04 7.10
N ARG A 210 -2.91 0.93 5.76
CA ARG A 210 -2.06 -0.03 5.07
C ARG A 210 -1.56 0.56 3.76
N GLU A 211 -0.31 0.29 3.41
CA GLU A 211 0.28 0.62 2.11
C GLU A 211 1.11 -0.58 1.64
N GLU A 212 0.85 -1.04 0.43
CA GLU A 212 1.66 -2.05 -0.26
C GLU A 212 2.33 -1.37 -1.44
N LYS A 213 3.64 -1.53 -1.54
CA LYS A 213 4.47 -0.91 -2.57
C LYS A 213 5.17 -1.99 -3.37
N GLU A 214 4.92 -2.01 -4.66
CA GLU A 214 5.68 -2.82 -5.59
C GLU A 214 6.36 -1.92 -6.61
N ALA A 215 7.62 -2.19 -6.91
CA ALA A 215 8.34 -1.50 -7.96
C ALA A 215 9.20 -2.47 -8.77
N GLN A 216 9.38 -2.15 -10.05
CA GLN A 216 10.16 -2.93 -10.99
C GLN A 216 10.77 -2.05 -12.06
N TYR A 217 11.84 -2.52 -12.67
CA TYR A 217 12.41 -1.92 -13.88
C TYR A 217 12.79 -3.01 -14.90
N ARG A 218 13.09 -2.60 -16.13
CA ARG A 218 13.56 -3.49 -17.20
C ARG A 218 14.91 -3.00 -17.71
N GLU A 219 15.79 -3.94 -18.06
CA GLU A 219 17.06 -3.63 -18.69
C GLU A 219 16.88 -3.37 -20.19
N LYS A 220 17.67 -2.42 -20.74
CA LYS A 220 17.73 -2.12 -22.15
C LYS A 220 18.68 -3.11 -22.85
N GLY A 221 18.34 -3.55 -24.07
CA GLY A 221 19.24 -4.37 -24.89
C GLY A 221 19.34 -5.84 -24.50
N SER A 222 18.47 -6.36 -23.67
CA SER A 222 18.37 -7.80 -23.45
C SER A 222 17.88 -8.48 -24.76
N PRO A 223 18.59 -9.49 -25.27
CA PRO A 223 18.26 -10.14 -26.55
C PRO A 223 17.05 -11.08 -26.48
N VAL A 224 16.41 -11.20 -25.33
CA VAL A 224 15.28 -12.13 -25.14
C VAL A 224 13.98 -11.36 -25.25
N ASP A 225 13.18 -11.68 -26.25
CA ASP A 225 11.76 -11.30 -26.31
C ASP A 225 11.06 -11.82 -25.05
N GLY A 226 10.65 -10.94 -24.17
CA GLY A 226 10.07 -11.29 -22.86
C GLY A 226 11.00 -11.04 -21.67
N ILE A 227 11.68 -9.90 -21.67
CA ILE A 227 12.54 -9.47 -20.57
C ILE A 227 11.75 -9.51 -19.27
N ALA A 228 12.16 -10.37 -18.36
CA ALA A 228 11.64 -10.40 -17.02
C ALA A 228 11.88 -9.03 -16.36
N ALA A 229 10.84 -8.42 -15.84
CA ALA A 229 10.99 -7.22 -15.04
C ALA A 229 11.77 -7.58 -13.76
N ILE A 230 12.75 -6.76 -13.43
CA ILE A 230 13.51 -6.89 -12.19
C ILE A 230 12.72 -6.18 -11.10
N ARG A 231 12.21 -6.94 -10.14
CA ARG A 231 11.52 -6.37 -8.98
C ARG A 231 12.54 -5.72 -8.07
N SER A 232 12.35 -4.44 -7.79
CA SER A 232 13.26 -3.63 -6.96
C SER A 232 12.68 -3.30 -5.58
N GLN A 233 11.36 -3.40 -5.39
CA GLN A 233 10.71 -3.14 -4.11
C GLN A 233 9.51 -4.06 -3.91
N HIS A 234 9.32 -4.51 -2.67
CA HIS A 234 8.10 -5.14 -2.19
C HIS A 234 7.93 -4.77 -0.71
N ALA A 235 7.40 -3.58 -0.47
CA ALA A 235 7.27 -3.04 0.87
C ALA A 235 5.82 -3.04 1.33
N VAL A 236 5.60 -3.35 2.61
CA VAL A 236 4.29 -3.28 3.26
C VAL A 236 4.41 -2.46 4.52
N LEU A 237 3.53 -1.48 4.67
CA LEU A 237 3.35 -0.69 5.89
C LEU A 237 1.97 -0.98 6.47
N GLU A 238 1.91 -1.29 7.76
CA GLU A 238 0.67 -1.51 8.50
C GLU A 238 0.62 -0.65 9.76
N LEU A 239 -0.48 0.06 9.97
CA LEU A 239 -0.66 0.93 11.13
C LEU A 239 -0.65 0.11 12.43
N VAL A 240 0.22 0.50 13.36
CA VAL A 240 0.33 -0.06 14.72
C VAL A 240 -0.37 0.84 15.71
N SER A 241 -0.29 2.16 15.54
CA SER A 241 -1.01 3.11 16.40
C SER A 241 -1.19 4.46 15.72
N PHE A 242 -2.25 5.16 16.10
CA PHE A 242 -2.48 6.56 15.80
C PHE A 242 -2.74 7.32 17.09
N THR A 243 -1.99 8.38 17.31
CA THR A 243 -2.20 9.31 18.42
C THR A 243 -2.60 10.66 17.83
N PRO A 244 -3.83 11.14 18.10
CA PRO A 244 -4.25 12.45 17.63
C PRO A 244 -3.51 13.55 18.38
N GLY A 245 -3.09 14.58 17.65
CA GLY A 245 -2.54 15.79 18.20
C GLY A 245 -3.59 16.58 18.98
N GLN A 246 -3.11 17.44 19.85
CA GLN A 246 -4.00 18.31 20.64
C GLN A 246 -4.61 19.41 19.75
N PRO A 247 -5.83 19.87 20.09
CA PRO A 247 -6.50 20.98 19.37
C PRO A 247 -5.71 22.27 19.45
#